data_f0f38d9eb01d3cdc7a2408cd75d78b60
#
_entry.id   f0f38d9eb01d3cdc7a2408cd75d78b60
#
_cell.length_a   1.000
_cell.length_b   1.000
_cell.length_c   1.000
_cell.angle_alpha   90.00
_cell.angle_beta   90.00
_cell.angle_gamma   90.00
#
_symmetry.space_group_name_H-M   'P 1'
#
loop_
_entity.id
_entity.type
_entity.pdbx_description
1 polymer ?
#
loop_
_entity_poly.entity_id
_entity_poly.type
_entity_poly.pdbx_seq_one_letter_code
_entity_poly.pdbx_strand_id
1 'polypeptide(L)'
;MSSFSVKEVSLLHSEGILAGKMKHGPFALVDEEIPIVVIATRDRMHGKMTSVIEQLRARGARLIVVYKEDGITFNVCSKGGASGGTATVNTHSSACTQVRVPQVVDALQTVVNIVPLQLLSYHLTALRGYDVDQQRNLAKSVTVTED
;
A
#
# COMPACT_ATOMS: atom_id res chain seq x y z
N MET A 1 6.87 1.02 10.30
CA MET A 1 7.18 2.46 10.31
C MET A 1 6.25 3.25 9.38
N SER A 2 5.98 2.84 8.14
CA SER A 2 5.14 3.63 7.21
C SER A 2 3.69 3.86 7.66
N SER A 3 3.05 2.92 8.34
CA SER A 3 1.70 3.13 8.88
C SER A 3 1.66 4.19 10.00
N PHE A 4 2.74 4.37 10.75
CA PHE A 4 2.84 5.44 11.74
C PHE A 4 2.84 6.81 11.08
N SER A 5 3.63 7.02 10.03
CA SER A 5 3.67 8.31 9.33
C SER A 5 2.30 8.71 8.76
N VAL A 6 1.54 7.75 8.20
CA VAL A 6 0.18 8.02 7.73
C VAL A 6 -0.74 8.41 8.89
N LYS A 7 -0.68 7.73 10.03
CA LYS A 7 -1.51 8.05 11.20
C LYS A 7 -1.16 9.40 11.80
N GLU A 8 0.12 9.65 12.02
CA GLU A 8 0.61 10.81 12.76
C GLU A 8 0.53 12.11 11.95
N VAL A 9 0.82 12.04 10.65
CA VAL A 9 0.88 13.23 9.80
C VAL A 9 -0.46 13.50 9.12
N SER A 10 -1.06 12.49 8.48
CA SER A 10 -2.32 12.69 7.75
C SER A 10 -3.57 12.45 8.59
N LEU A 11 -3.45 12.01 9.83
CA LEU A 11 -4.54 11.70 10.76
C LEU A 11 -5.56 10.71 10.16
N LEU A 12 -5.08 9.79 9.34
CA LEU A 12 -5.86 8.71 8.76
C LEU A 12 -5.54 7.40 9.47
N HIS A 13 -6.59 6.65 9.78
CA HIS A 13 -6.39 5.31 10.30
C HIS A 13 -5.70 4.44 9.24
N SER A 14 -4.60 3.82 9.60
CA SER A 14 -3.87 2.91 8.73
C SER A 14 -3.24 1.78 9.52
N GLU A 15 -3.22 0.60 8.96
CA GLU A 15 -2.67 -0.59 9.60
C GLU A 15 -1.64 -1.26 8.68
N GLY A 16 -0.49 -1.60 9.25
CA GLY A 16 0.56 -2.34 8.54
C GLY A 16 0.44 -3.83 8.82
N ILE A 17 0.11 -4.60 7.79
CA ILE A 17 -0.14 -6.04 7.90
C ILE A 17 0.88 -6.81 7.06
N LEU A 18 1.47 -7.83 7.64
CA LEU A 18 2.32 -8.76 6.89
C LEU A 18 1.46 -9.59 5.94
N ALA A 19 1.91 -9.76 4.67
CA ALA A 19 1.19 -10.51 3.65
C ALA A 19 0.79 -11.93 4.11
N GLY A 20 1.66 -12.59 4.88
CA GLY A 20 1.36 -13.92 5.44
C GLY A 20 0.23 -13.94 6.47
N LYS A 21 -0.07 -12.81 7.12
CA LYS A 21 -1.13 -12.69 8.13
C LYS A 21 -2.48 -12.25 7.55
N MET A 22 -2.54 -11.88 6.28
CA MET A 22 -3.78 -11.43 5.63
C MET A 22 -4.92 -12.46 5.71
N LYS A 23 -4.59 -13.76 5.70
CA LYS A 23 -5.57 -14.85 5.76
C LYS A 23 -6.21 -15.02 7.15
N HIS A 24 -5.65 -14.43 8.18
CA HIS A 24 -6.09 -14.58 9.58
C HIS A 24 -7.02 -13.45 10.04
N GLY A 25 -7.90 -12.97 9.17
CA GLY A 25 -8.91 -11.95 9.47
C GLY A 25 -8.92 -10.76 8.51
N PRO A 26 -7.78 -10.10 8.22
CA PRO A 26 -7.77 -8.86 7.44
C PRO A 26 -8.47 -8.94 6.07
N PHE A 27 -8.46 -10.11 5.41
CA PHE A 27 -9.18 -10.27 4.14
C PHE A 27 -10.71 -10.08 4.27
N ALA A 28 -11.27 -10.26 5.46
CA ALA A 28 -12.70 -10.05 5.70
C ALA A 28 -13.08 -8.56 5.68
N LEU A 29 -12.12 -7.67 5.90
CA LEU A 29 -12.31 -6.21 5.92
C LEU A 29 -12.04 -5.57 4.55
N VAL A 30 -11.67 -6.36 3.55
CA VAL A 30 -11.35 -5.85 2.22
C VAL A 30 -12.63 -5.58 1.46
N ASP A 31 -12.79 -4.33 1.03
CA ASP A 31 -13.87 -3.86 0.16
C ASP A 31 -13.32 -2.93 -0.94
N GLU A 32 -14.22 -2.38 -1.73
CA GLU A 32 -13.89 -1.48 -2.85
C GLU A 32 -13.55 -0.06 -2.38
N GLU A 33 -13.87 0.31 -1.14
CA GLU A 33 -13.68 1.66 -0.61
C GLU A 33 -12.31 1.82 0.05
N ILE A 34 -11.80 0.76 0.67
CA ILE A 34 -10.54 0.81 1.41
C ILE A 34 -9.34 0.69 0.46
N PRO A 35 -8.50 1.73 0.32
CA PRO A 35 -7.29 1.63 -0.46
C PRO A 35 -6.23 0.79 0.25
N ILE A 36 -5.63 -0.16 -0.46
CA ILE A 36 -4.60 -1.04 0.05
C ILE A 36 -3.29 -0.77 -0.67
N VAL A 37 -2.28 -0.35 0.08
CA VAL A 37 -0.92 -0.18 -0.44
C VAL A 37 -0.15 -1.48 -0.25
N VAL A 38 0.33 -2.06 -1.34
CA VAL A 38 1.12 -3.28 -1.33
C VAL A 38 2.56 -2.96 -1.71
N ILE A 39 3.52 -3.31 -0.86
CA ILE A 39 4.94 -3.21 -1.17
C ILE A 39 5.40 -4.57 -1.69
N ALA A 40 5.54 -4.67 -3.01
CA ALA A 40 5.88 -5.91 -3.69
C ALA A 40 7.37 -5.95 -3.99
N THR A 41 8.17 -6.38 -3.03
CA THR A 41 9.60 -6.65 -3.23
C THR A 41 9.80 -8.02 -3.86
N ARG A 42 10.82 -8.13 -4.72
CA ARG A 42 11.21 -9.38 -5.32
C ARG A 42 12.22 -10.09 -4.43
N ASP A 43 11.72 -10.74 -3.41
CA ASP A 43 12.47 -11.55 -2.47
C ASP A 43 11.93 -13.00 -2.43
N ARG A 44 12.34 -13.77 -1.46
CA ARG A 44 11.83 -15.14 -1.23
C ARG A 44 10.31 -15.19 -1.02
N MET A 45 9.68 -14.07 -0.70
CA MET A 45 8.24 -13.96 -0.46
C MET A 45 7.45 -13.56 -1.71
N HIS A 46 8.12 -13.36 -2.86
CA HIS A 46 7.50 -12.90 -4.10
C HIS A 46 6.25 -13.71 -4.49
N GLY A 47 6.34 -15.04 -4.50
CA GLY A 47 5.19 -15.89 -4.84
C GLY A 47 4.02 -15.75 -3.87
N LYS A 48 4.29 -15.57 -2.57
CA LYS A 48 3.25 -15.31 -1.58
C LYS A 48 2.62 -13.92 -1.80
N MET A 49 3.42 -12.92 -2.13
CA MET A 49 2.95 -11.57 -2.39
C MET A 49 2.04 -11.53 -3.63
N THR A 50 2.44 -12.21 -4.72
CA THR A 50 1.62 -12.32 -5.93
C THR A 50 0.25 -12.95 -5.61
N SER A 51 0.25 -14.05 -4.87
CA SER A 51 -1.00 -14.70 -4.45
C SER A 51 -1.90 -13.80 -3.59
N VAL A 52 -1.31 -12.99 -2.70
CA VAL A 52 -2.07 -12.02 -1.89
C VAL A 52 -2.67 -10.93 -2.78
N ILE A 53 -1.91 -10.39 -3.72
CA ILE A 53 -2.40 -9.38 -4.67
C ILE A 53 -3.58 -9.92 -5.50
N GLU A 54 -3.48 -11.14 -6.01
CA GLU A 54 -4.57 -11.78 -6.75
C GLU A 54 -5.84 -11.95 -5.90
N GLN A 55 -5.67 -12.37 -4.63
CA GLN A 55 -6.78 -12.51 -3.70
C GLN A 55 -7.44 -11.17 -3.34
N LEU A 56 -6.67 -10.10 -3.22
CA LEU A 56 -7.17 -8.74 -2.99
C LEU A 56 -7.95 -8.24 -4.22
N ARG A 57 -7.42 -8.47 -5.42
CA ARG A 57 -8.10 -8.12 -6.67
C ARG A 57 -9.43 -8.86 -6.83
N ALA A 58 -9.46 -10.15 -6.51
CA ALA A 58 -10.69 -10.94 -6.57
C ALA A 58 -11.80 -10.42 -5.64
N ARG A 59 -11.44 -9.61 -4.63
CA ARG A 59 -12.37 -8.96 -3.69
C ARG A 59 -12.70 -7.52 -4.06
N GLY A 60 -12.25 -7.04 -5.22
CA GLY A 60 -12.52 -5.68 -5.67
C GLY A 60 -11.65 -4.60 -5.03
N ALA A 61 -10.62 -4.95 -4.26
CA ALA A 61 -9.79 -3.99 -3.55
C ALA A 61 -9.17 -2.93 -4.47
N ARG A 62 -9.12 -1.67 -4.01
CA ARG A 62 -8.37 -0.60 -4.65
C ARG A 62 -6.90 -0.71 -4.30
N LEU A 63 -6.06 -1.11 -5.26
CA LEU A 63 -4.65 -1.41 -5.01
C LEU A 63 -3.71 -0.30 -5.47
N ILE A 64 -2.75 0.04 -4.62
CA ILE A 64 -1.58 0.82 -4.95
C ILE A 64 -0.37 -0.10 -4.74
N VAL A 65 0.27 -0.53 -5.83
CA VAL A 65 1.38 -1.48 -5.78
C VAL A 65 2.70 -0.75 -5.98
N VAL A 66 3.51 -0.72 -4.93
CA VAL A 66 4.90 -0.22 -4.97
C VAL A 66 5.80 -1.38 -5.30
N TYR A 67 6.54 -1.29 -6.40
CA TYR A 67 7.42 -2.37 -6.85
C TYR A 67 8.74 -1.82 -7.39
N LYS A 68 9.77 -2.65 -7.36
CA LYS A 68 11.09 -2.29 -7.86
C LYS A 68 11.19 -2.54 -9.37
N GLU A 69 11.91 -1.67 -10.07
CA GLU A 69 12.14 -1.75 -11.51
C GLU A 69 13.26 -2.74 -11.83
N ASP A 70 12.93 -4.00 -12.05
CA ASP A 70 13.87 -5.07 -12.38
C ASP A 70 13.57 -5.77 -13.72
N GLY A 71 12.96 -5.01 -14.65
CA GLY A 71 12.70 -5.46 -16.04
C GLY A 71 11.57 -6.49 -16.20
N ILE A 72 10.99 -6.96 -15.12
CA ILE A 72 9.83 -7.84 -15.15
C ILE A 72 8.62 -7.04 -14.72
N THR A 73 7.80 -6.68 -15.68
CA THR A 73 6.52 -6.02 -15.44
C THR A 73 5.68 -6.92 -14.54
N PHE A 74 5.36 -6.44 -13.35
CA PHE A 74 4.28 -7.02 -12.57
C PHE A 74 3.00 -6.82 -13.39
N ASN A 75 2.55 -7.83 -14.10
CA ASN A 75 1.27 -7.81 -14.83
C ASN A 75 0.07 -7.80 -13.88
N VAL A 76 0.27 -7.22 -12.70
CA VAL A 76 -0.74 -7.15 -11.64
C VAL A 76 -1.91 -6.26 -12.03
N CYS A 77 -1.68 -5.26 -12.88
CA CYS A 77 -2.72 -4.33 -13.32
C CYS A 77 -3.10 -4.51 -14.81
N SER A 78 -2.57 -5.49 -15.53
CA SER A 78 -3.02 -5.76 -16.88
C SER A 78 -4.46 -6.28 -16.85
N LYS A 79 -5.34 -5.57 -17.55
CA LYS A 79 -6.65 -6.09 -17.93
C LYS A 79 -6.41 -7.43 -18.60
N GLY A 80 -7.04 -8.50 -18.10
CA GLY A 80 -6.84 -9.86 -18.59
C GLY A 80 -6.74 -9.92 -20.10
N GLY A 81 -5.56 -10.22 -20.61
CA GLY A 81 -5.34 -10.59 -21.99
C GLY A 81 -6.04 -11.92 -22.23
N ALA A 82 -6.96 -11.92 -23.17
CA ALA A 82 -7.74 -13.06 -23.58
C ALA A 82 -6.83 -14.21 -24.03
N SER A 83 -6.91 -15.33 -23.36
CA SER A 83 -6.77 -16.63 -23.99
C SER A 83 -7.97 -17.48 -23.59
N GLY A 84 -8.89 -17.61 -24.53
CA GLY A 84 -9.91 -18.62 -24.73
C GLY A 84 -10.59 -19.22 -23.49
N GLY A 85 -11.73 -18.66 -23.10
CA GLY A 85 -12.65 -19.28 -22.16
C GLY A 85 -13.79 -18.33 -21.83
N THR A 86 -15.01 -18.68 -22.27
CA THR A 86 -16.24 -17.93 -22.02
C THR A 86 -16.55 -17.89 -20.53
N ALA A 87 -16.04 -16.90 -19.84
CA ALA A 87 -16.48 -16.57 -18.50
C ALA A 87 -17.00 -15.13 -18.53
N THR A 88 -18.30 -14.97 -18.32
CA THR A 88 -18.95 -13.70 -18.03
C THR A 88 -18.38 -13.16 -16.73
N VAL A 89 -17.30 -12.41 -16.83
CA VAL A 89 -16.71 -11.71 -15.71
C VAL A 89 -17.44 -10.40 -15.55
N ASN A 90 -18.19 -10.26 -14.46
CA ASN A 90 -18.63 -8.98 -13.97
C ASN A 90 -17.39 -8.07 -13.80
N THR A 91 -17.25 -7.11 -14.70
CA THR A 91 -16.15 -6.16 -14.76
C THR A 91 -16.32 -5.09 -13.67
N HIS A 92 -16.12 -5.45 -12.42
CA HIS A 92 -15.68 -4.46 -11.45
C HIS A 92 -14.20 -4.20 -11.75
N SER A 93 -13.91 -3.12 -12.44
CA SER A 93 -12.54 -2.69 -12.75
C SER A 93 -11.89 -2.21 -11.45
N SER A 94 -11.33 -3.15 -10.68
CA SER A 94 -10.54 -2.83 -9.49
C SER A 94 -9.46 -1.83 -9.89
N ALA A 95 -9.55 -0.60 -9.35
CA ALA A 95 -8.58 0.43 -9.63
C ALA A 95 -7.22 -0.02 -9.08
N CYS A 96 -6.25 -0.19 -9.96
CA CYS A 96 -4.90 -0.59 -9.60
C CYS A 96 -3.91 0.45 -10.11
N THR A 97 -3.23 1.10 -9.17
CA THR A 97 -2.18 2.08 -9.44
C THR A 97 -0.82 1.44 -9.19
N GLN A 98 0.12 1.63 -10.10
CA GLN A 98 1.48 1.12 -9.98
C GLN A 98 2.46 2.25 -9.70
N VAL A 99 3.28 2.08 -8.67
CA VAL A 99 4.36 3.01 -8.30
C VAL A 99 5.68 2.28 -8.43
N ARG A 100 6.50 2.70 -9.40
CA ARG A 100 7.84 2.14 -9.61
C ARG A 100 8.85 2.83 -8.71
N VAL A 101 9.72 2.04 -8.11
CA VAL A 101 10.87 2.52 -7.35
C VAL A 101 12.16 1.99 -7.98
N PRO A 102 13.26 2.74 -7.93
CA PRO A 102 14.53 2.29 -8.47
C PRO A 102 15.02 1.04 -7.74
N GLN A 103 15.71 0.19 -8.50
CA GLN A 103 16.41 -0.95 -7.93
C GLN A 103 17.72 -0.49 -7.28
N VAL A 104 17.91 -0.86 -6.03
CA VAL A 104 19.14 -0.64 -5.28
C VAL A 104 19.56 -1.96 -4.61
N VAL A 105 20.67 -1.93 -3.90
CA VAL A 105 21.13 -3.07 -3.07
C VAL A 105 20.03 -3.42 -2.05
N ASP A 106 19.80 -4.71 -1.84
CA ASP A 106 18.67 -5.21 -1.02
C ASP A 106 18.58 -4.57 0.37
N ALA A 107 19.71 -4.28 1.01
CA ALA A 107 19.74 -3.58 2.30
C ALA A 107 19.14 -2.17 2.24
N LEU A 108 19.29 -1.46 1.12
CA LEU A 108 18.78 -0.10 0.92
C LEU A 108 17.39 -0.09 0.28
N GLN A 109 16.94 -1.20 -0.30
CA GLN A 109 15.64 -1.28 -0.98
C GLN A 109 14.49 -0.92 -0.02
N THR A 110 14.58 -1.30 1.24
CA THR A 110 13.59 -0.97 2.27
C THR A 110 13.46 0.54 2.44
N VAL A 111 14.58 1.27 2.43
CA VAL A 111 14.59 2.73 2.55
C VAL A 111 13.93 3.37 1.34
N VAL A 112 14.29 2.91 0.14
CA VAL A 112 13.71 3.41 -1.13
C VAL A 112 12.20 3.14 -1.20
N ASN A 113 11.74 1.98 -0.73
CA ASN A 113 10.32 1.63 -0.70
C ASN A 113 9.49 2.49 0.28
N ILE A 114 10.11 3.09 1.29
CA ILE A 114 9.43 3.97 2.25
C ILE A 114 9.14 5.35 1.64
N VAL A 115 10.00 5.84 0.75
CA VAL A 115 9.86 7.20 0.16
C VAL A 115 8.48 7.45 -0.46
N PRO A 116 7.92 6.57 -1.32
CA PRO A 116 6.57 6.77 -1.86
C PRO A 116 5.49 6.87 -0.78
N LEU A 117 5.66 6.15 0.34
CA LEU A 117 4.70 6.18 1.44
C LEU A 117 4.80 7.48 2.25
N GLN A 118 5.99 8.02 2.41
CA GLN A 118 6.20 9.34 3.01
C GLN A 118 5.59 10.44 2.15
N LEU A 119 5.82 10.40 0.84
CA LEU A 119 5.20 11.33 -0.12
C LEU A 119 3.67 11.20 -0.11
N LEU A 120 3.14 9.98 -0.05
CA LEU A 120 1.70 9.76 0.08
C LEU A 120 1.15 10.42 1.35
N SER A 121 1.81 10.23 2.50
CA SER A 121 1.41 10.85 3.77
C SER A 121 1.44 12.37 3.67
N TYR A 122 2.49 12.94 3.08
CA TYR A 122 2.62 14.38 2.85
C TYR A 122 1.46 14.93 2.02
N HIS A 123 1.20 14.33 0.85
CA HIS A 123 0.13 14.79 -0.04
C HIS A 123 -1.26 14.63 0.58
N LEU A 124 -1.52 13.53 1.29
CA LEU A 124 -2.78 13.34 1.99
C LEU A 124 -3.00 14.41 3.07
N THR A 125 -1.96 14.78 3.79
CA THR A 125 -2.01 15.84 4.81
C THR A 125 -2.32 17.20 4.17
N ALA A 126 -1.59 17.55 3.11
CA ALA A 126 -1.79 18.81 2.38
C ALA A 126 -3.20 18.89 1.76
N LEU A 127 -3.69 17.79 1.15
CA LEU A 127 -5.06 17.73 0.58
C LEU A 127 -6.15 17.90 1.65
N ARG A 128 -5.87 17.52 2.89
CA ARG A 128 -6.79 17.70 4.01
C ARG A 128 -6.67 19.07 4.68
N GLY A 129 -5.78 19.92 4.20
CA GLY A 129 -5.56 21.27 4.74
C GLY A 129 -4.89 21.30 6.10
N TYR A 130 -4.20 20.22 6.49
CA TYR A 130 -3.40 20.17 7.71
C TYR A 130 -1.96 20.64 7.45
N ASP A 131 -1.38 21.26 8.47
CA ASP A 131 0.05 21.63 8.45
C ASP A 131 0.91 20.36 8.62
N VAL A 132 1.81 20.14 7.68
CA VAL A 132 2.70 18.97 7.68
C VAL A 132 3.78 19.09 8.74
N ASP A 133 4.18 20.33 9.05
CA ASP A 133 5.26 20.62 9.99
C ASP A 133 4.77 20.67 11.45
N GLN A 134 3.45 20.84 11.64
CA GLN A 134 2.82 20.86 12.96
C GLN A 134 1.90 19.65 13.16
N GLN A 135 2.50 18.56 13.54
CA GLN A 135 1.76 17.32 13.83
C GLN A 135 0.96 17.50 15.12
N ARG A 136 -0.34 17.19 15.05
CA ARG A 136 -1.23 17.28 16.22
C ARG A 136 -1.14 16.01 17.07
N ASN A 137 -1.35 16.18 18.37
CA ASN A 137 -1.53 15.07 19.33
C ASN A 137 -0.39 14.06 19.40
N LEU A 138 0.82 14.47 19.09
CA LEU A 138 1.99 13.65 19.40
C LEU A 138 2.30 13.76 20.89
N ALA A 139 2.56 12.62 21.54
CA ALA A 139 2.94 12.59 22.96
C ALA A 139 4.15 13.48 23.30
N LYS A 140 5.01 13.75 22.30
CA LYS A 140 6.17 14.65 22.42
C LYS A 140 5.82 16.13 22.35
N SER A 141 4.63 16.50 21.88
CA SER A 141 4.17 17.91 21.80
C SER A 141 3.26 18.29 22.97
N VAL A 142 2.90 17.34 23.83
CA VAL A 142 2.20 17.63 25.08
C VAL A 142 3.24 18.10 26.09
N THR A 143 3.38 19.40 26.23
CA THR A 143 4.06 20.00 27.39
C THR A 143 3.20 19.69 28.62
N VAL A 144 3.65 18.76 29.44
CA VAL A 144 3.11 18.60 30.80
C VAL A 144 3.54 19.84 31.54
N THR A 145 2.62 20.76 31.77
CA THR A 145 2.81 21.80 32.81
C THR A 145 2.72 21.06 34.14
N GLU A 146 3.87 20.86 34.79
CA GLU A 146 3.91 20.46 36.17
C GLU A 146 3.37 21.64 36.99
N ASP A 147 2.22 21.46 37.63
CA ASP A 147 1.68 22.33 38.67
C ASP A 147 2.45 22.13 39.99
#